data_8c2bec7cf68c42448445e1c452a8ff64
#
_entry.id   8c2bec7cf68c42448445e1c452a8ff64
#
_cell.length_a   1.000
_cell.length_b   1.000
_cell.length_c   1.000
_cell.angle_alpha   90.00
_cell.angle_beta   90.00
_cell.angle_gamma   90.00
#
_symmetry.space_group_name_H-M   'P 1'
#
loop_
_entity.id
_entity.type
_entity.pdbx_description
1 polymer ?
#
loop_
_entity_poly.entity_id
_entity_poly.type
_entity_poly.pdbx_seq_one_letter_code
_entity_poly.pdbx_strand_id
1 'polypeptide(L)'
;MSKKRIFISFAIEDANLRDLLVGQVKNENSPFEFVDMSVKAPWDYAWKTNCRRKIKGCDGMLIIVTKNTKNADGQLWEINCAGEEDVPRLGIWGNSSNKPATVPAELKHVKILNWTW
;
A
#
# COMPACT_ATOMS: atom_id res chain seq x y z
N MET A 1 -6.57 17.51 17.11
CA MET A 1 -5.40 16.78 16.64
C MET A 1 -5.64 16.23 15.24
N SER A 2 -4.69 16.44 14.35
CA SER A 2 -4.79 15.87 13.01
C SER A 2 -4.50 14.38 13.03
N LYS A 3 -5.23 13.62 12.20
CA LYS A 3 -5.00 12.20 12.07
C LYS A 3 -3.71 11.95 11.29
N LYS A 4 -3.04 10.83 11.56
CA LYS A 4 -1.93 10.35 10.74
C LYS A 4 -2.48 9.88 9.40
N ARG A 5 -1.85 10.28 8.31
CA ARG A 5 -2.25 9.90 6.96
C ARG A 5 -1.40 8.73 6.49
N ILE A 6 -2.07 7.64 6.11
CA ILE A 6 -1.41 6.41 5.64
C ILE A 6 -1.86 6.14 4.21
N PHE A 7 -0.88 6.00 3.32
CA PHE A 7 -1.14 5.60 1.95
C PHE A 7 -1.22 4.07 1.90
N ILE A 8 -2.32 3.53 1.35
CA ILE A 8 -2.44 2.09 1.17
C ILE A 8 -2.04 1.73 -0.25
N SER A 9 -0.97 0.92 -0.38
CA SER A 9 -0.52 0.42 -1.66
C SER A 9 -1.01 -1.01 -1.86
N PHE A 10 -1.70 -1.26 -2.96
CA PHE A 10 -2.29 -2.57 -3.25
C PHE A 10 -2.32 -2.81 -4.75
N ALA A 11 -2.30 -4.09 -5.16
CA ALA A 11 -2.55 -4.47 -6.54
C ALA A 11 -4.03 -4.25 -6.85
N ILE A 12 -4.37 -3.83 -8.07
CA ILE A 12 -5.76 -3.54 -8.42
C ILE A 12 -6.67 -4.77 -8.20
N GLU A 13 -6.14 -5.96 -8.39
CA GLU A 13 -6.85 -7.22 -8.16
C GLU A 13 -7.22 -7.42 -6.69
N ASP A 14 -6.54 -6.72 -5.79
CA ASP A 14 -6.71 -6.85 -4.35
C ASP A 14 -7.52 -5.71 -3.74
N ALA A 15 -8.30 -4.98 -4.54
CA ALA A 15 -9.10 -3.85 -4.05
C ALA A 15 -10.08 -4.27 -2.93
N ASN A 16 -10.57 -5.50 -2.97
CA ASN A 16 -11.44 -6.03 -1.92
C ASN A 16 -10.71 -6.12 -0.57
N LEU A 17 -9.42 -6.47 -0.58
CA LEU A 17 -8.62 -6.51 0.66
C LEU A 17 -8.42 -5.10 1.22
N ARG A 18 -8.18 -4.11 0.33
CA ARG A 18 -8.12 -2.71 0.74
C ARG A 18 -9.41 -2.29 1.44
N ASP A 19 -10.57 -2.66 0.87
CA ASP A 19 -11.87 -2.31 1.43
C ASP A 19 -12.07 -2.94 2.81
N LEU A 20 -11.67 -4.20 2.99
CA LEU A 20 -11.76 -4.88 4.28
C LEU A 20 -10.87 -4.21 5.32
N LEU A 21 -9.64 -3.84 4.96
CA LEU A 21 -8.73 -3.15 5.86
C LEU A 21 -9.30 -1.81 6.32
N VAL A 22 -9.77 -1.00 5.39
CA VAL A 22 -10.33 0.32 5.70
C VAL A 22 -11.57 0.17 6.59
N GLY A 23 -12.43 -0.80 6.27
CA GLY A 23 -13.64 -1.07 7.07
C GLY A 23 -13.31 -1.51 8.50
N GLN A 24 -12.33 -2.39 8.66
CA GLN A 24 -11.89 -2.85 9.98
C GLN A 24 -11.38 -1.70 10.84
N VAL A 25 -10.53 -0.86 10.26
CA VAL A 25 -9.93 0.27 10.99
C VAL A 25 -10.98 1.32 11.36
N LYS A 26 -11.95 1.59 10.48
CA LYS A 26 -13.05 2.51 10.78
C LYS A 26 -13.85 2.05 12.00
N ASN A 27 -14.10 0.74 12.08
CA ASN A 27 -14.87 0.18 13.19
C ASN A 27 -14.12 0.28 14.52
N GLU A 28 -12.82 0.41 14.50
CA GLU A 28 -11.99 0.50 15.70
C GLU A 28 -11.72 1.94 16.13
N ASN A 29 -12.37 2.91 15.50
CA ASN A 29 -12.21 4.32 15.84
C ASN A 29 -10.75 4.78 15.74
N SER A 30 -10.10 4.36 14.68
CA SER A 30 -8.66 4.56 14.46
C SER A 30 -8.27 6.04 14.34
N PRO A 31 -7.08 6.42 14.82
CA PRO A 31 -6.52 7.76 14.59
C PRO A 31 -5.96 7.93 13.18
N PHE A 32 -6.09 6.92 12.31
CA PHE A 32 -5.53 6.97 10.96
C PHE A 32 -6.56 7.43 9.93
N GLU A 33 -6.07 8.19 8.96
CA GLU A 33 -6.81 8.54 7.75
C GLU A 33 -6.10 7.85 6.58
N PHE A 34 -6.86 7.10 5.77
CA PHE A 34 -6.28 6.35 4.66
C PHE A 34 -6.51 7.05 3.33
N VAL A 35 -5.48 7.05 2.49
CA VAL A 35 -5.56 7.53 1.11
C VAL A 35 -4.96 6.46 0.20
N ASP A 36 -5.40 6.41 -1.05
CA ASP A 36 -4.86 5.48 -2.04
C ASP A 36 -5.13 5.98 -3.47
N MET A 37 -4.65 5.20 -4.44
CA MET A 37 -4.98 5.38 -5.85
C MET A 37 -5.82 4.20 -6.30
N SER A 38 -7.14 4.41 -6.46
CA SER A 38 -8.07 3.35 -6.88
C SER A 38 -7.83 2.90 -8.32
N VAL A 39 -7.35 3.81 -9.17
CA VAL A 39 -6.96 3.52 -10.55
C VAL A 39 -5.44 3.44 -10.60
N LYS A 40 -4.92 2.42 -11.29
CA LYS A 40 -3.47 2.22 -11.42
C LYS A 40 -3.06 2.45 -12.87
N ALA A 41 -2.31 3.51 -13.11
CA ALA A 41 -1.84 3.87 -14.46
C ALA A 41 -0.37 4.32 -14.43
N PRO A 42 0.58 3.43 -14.07
CA PRO A 42 1.98 3.83 -13.89
C PRO A 42 2.68 4.27 -15.15
N TRP A 43 2.05 4.08 -16.32
CA TRP A 43 2.54 4.57 -17.62
C TRP A 43 2.12 6.01 -17.88
N ASP A 44 1.20 6.57 -17.08
CA ASP A 44 0.63 7.91 -17.31
C ASP A 44 1.35 8.92 -16.42
N TYR A 45 1.89 9.96 -17.05
CA TYR A 45 2.64 10.98 -16.33
C TYR A 45 1.78 11.72 -15.30
N ALA A 46 0.56 12.07 -15.67
CA ALA A 46 -0.34 12.78 -14.75
C ALA A 46 -0.68 11.90 -13.53
N TRP A 47 -0.90 10.61 -13.75
CA TRP A 47 -1.14 9.66 -12.65
C TRP A 47 0.06 9.62 -11.71
N LYS A 48 1.28 9.50 -12.27
CA LYS A 48 2.50 9.46 -11.46
C LYS A 48 2.67 10.71 -10.61
N THR A 49 2.42 11.89 -11.21
CA THR A 49 2.54 13.16 -10.50
C THR A 49 1.56 13.25 -9.35
N ASN A 50 0.29 12.88 -9.58
CA ASN A 50 -0.75 12.91 -8.55
C ASN A 50 -0.48 11.88 -7.45
N CYS A 51 -0.04 10.69 -7.84
CA CYS A 51 0.26 9.62 -6.88
C CYS A 51 1.43 10.03 -5.98
N ARG A 52 2.50 10.56 -6.56
CA ARG A 52 3.66 11.02 -5.78
C ARG A 52 3.26 12.12 -4.79
N ARG A 53 2.41 13.04 -5.23
CA ARG A 53 1.92 14.12 -4.35
C ARG A 53 1.17 13.55 -3.15
N LYS A 54 0.29 12.56 -3.37
CA LYS A 54 -0.44 11.90 -2.29
C LYS A 54 0.50 11.18 -1.33
N ILE A 55 1.47 10.45 -1.86
CA ILE A 55 2.44 9.70 -1.04
C ILE A 55 3.28 10.65 -0.19
N LYS A 56 3.77 11.74 -0.77
CA LYS A 56 4.55 12.73 -0.04
C LYS A 56 3.76 13.37 1.10
N GLY A 57 2.45 13.47 0.95
CA GLY A 57 1.57 14.04 1.97
C GLY A 57 1.19 13.07 3.07
N CYS A 58 1.69 11.83 3.03
CA CYS A 58 1.38 10.81 4.02
C CYS A 58 2.52 10.64 5.03
N ASP A 59 2.15 10.20 6.23
CA ASP A 59 3.11 9.90 7.30
C ASP A 59 3.73 8.51 7.15
N GLY A 60 3.09 7.63 6.39
CA GLY A 60 3.60 6.30 6.13
C GLY A 60 2.84 5.62 5.01
N MET A 61 3.34 4.45 4.59
CA MET A 61 2.71 3.61 3.57
C MET A 61 2.50 2.21 4.13
N LEU A 62 1.28 1.70 4.00
CA LEU A 62 0.94 0.32 4.31
C LEU A 62 0.76 -0.44 3.01
N ILE A 63 1.51 -1.54 2.84
CA ILE A 63 1.55 -2.29 1.59
C ILE A 63 0.85 -3.62 1.79
N ILE A 64 -0.22 -3.88 1.03
CA ILE A 64 -0.90 -5.18 1.05
C ILE A 64 -0.16 -6.09 0.08
N VAL A 65 0.52 -7.12 0.61
CA VAL A 65 1.36 -8.02 -0.18
C VAL A 65 0.60 -9.32 -0.45
N THR A 66 0.44 -9.64 -1.73
CA THR A 66 -0.20 -10.88 -2.18
C THR A 66 0.59 -11.47 -3.34
N LYS A 67 0.10 -12.60 -3.86
CA LYS A 67 0.66 -13.18 -5.08
C LYS A 67 0.55 -12.25 -6.29
N ASN A 68 -0.36 -11.26 -6.25
CA ASN A 68 -0.56 -10.31 -7.34
C ASN A 68 0.49 -9.21 -7.36
N THR A 69 1.14 -8.94 -6.22
CA THR A 69 2.06 -7.80 -6.05
C THR A 69 3.22 -7.83 -7.05
N LYS A 70 3.79 -9.00 -7.30
CA LYS A 70 4.95 -9.13 -8.19
C LYS A 70 4.68 -8.67 -9.62
N ASN A 71 3.42 -8.70 -10.06
CA ASN A 71 3.02 -8.29 -11.40
C ASN A 71 2.19 -7.00 -11.40
N ALA A 72 2.10 -6.33 -10.26
CA ALA A 72 1.26 -5.14 -10.09
C ALA A 72 2.12 -3.88 -10.29
N ASP A 73 2.31 -3.47 -11.54
CA ASP A 73 3.19 -2.35 -11.89
C ASP A 73 2.84 -1.07 -11.13
N GLY A 74 1.55 -0.78 -10.97
CA GLY A 74 1.12 0.40 -10.22
C GLY A 74 1.53 0.35 -8.76
N GLN A 75 1.32 -0.81 -8.12
CA GLN A 75 1.72 -1.00 -6.73
C GLN A 75 3.24 -0.91 -6.58
N LEU A 76 3.98 -1.57 -7.46
CA LEU A 76 5.46 -1.54 -7.42
C LEU A 76 5.98 -0.12 -7.58
N TRP A 77 5.37 0.67 -8.47
CA TRP A 77 5.72 2.06 -8.63
C TRP A 77 5.49 2.86 -7.33
N GLU A 78 4.35 2.63 -6.67
CA GLU A 78 4.02 3.28 -5.40
C GLU A 78 5.05 2.96 -4.32
N ILE A 79 5.43 1.69 -4.21
CA ILE A 79 6.41 1.24 -3.23
C ILE A 79 7.76 1.92 -3.45
N ASN A 80 8.23 1.97 -4.68
CA ASN A 80 9.48 2.65 -5.02
C ASN A 80 9.40 4.15 -4.75
N CYS A 81 8.27 4.76 -5.09
CA CYS A 81 8.06 6.18 -4.87
C CYS A 81 8.18 6.53 -3.38
N ALA A 82 7.55 5.74 -2.51
CA ALA A 82 7.64 5.97 -1.06
C ALA A 82 9.09 5.87 -0.58
N GLY A 83 9.86 4.92 -1.11
CA GLY A 83 11.27 4.81 -0.79
C GLY A 83 12.07 6.03 -1.22
N GLU A 84 11.81 6.53 -2.43
CA GLU A 84 12.46 7.74 -2.95
C GLU A 84 12.13 8.99 -2.13
N GLU A 85 10.91 9.06 -1.61
CA GLU A 85 10.43 10.21 -0.84
C GLU A 85 10.66 10.05 0.67
N ASP A 86 11.37 9.02 1.08
CA ASP A 86 11.68 8.72 2.49
C ASP A 86 10.43 8.55 3.34
N VAL A 87 9.33 8.06 2.77
CA VAL A 87 8.10 7.75 3.50
C VAL A 87 8.25 6.34 4.10
N PRO A 88 8.10 6.18 5.43
CA PRO A 88 8.22 4.86 6.06
C PRO A 88 7.23 3.85 5.46
N ARG A 89 7.70 2.62 5.24
CA ARG A 89 6.91 1.56 4.61
C ARG A 89 6.81 0.36 5.53
N LEU A 90 5.59 -0.23 5.59
CA LEU A 90 5.33 -1.47 6.31
C LEU A 90 4.42 -2.32 5.43
N GLY A 91 4.75 -3.62 5.32
CA GLY A 91 3.94 -4.55 4.57
C GLY A 91 3.06 -5.39 5.48
N ILE A 92 1.94 -5.85 4.96
CA ILE A 92 1.11 -6.89 5.59
C ILE A 92 0.78 -7.95 4.54
N TRP A 93 0.76 -9.22 4.97
CA TRP A 93 0.35 -10.31 4.09
C TRP A 93 -1.17 -10.25 3.91
N GLY A 94 -1.62 -10.04 2.68
CA GLY A 94 -3.06 -10.00 2.39
C GLY A 94 -3.73 -11.34 2.65
N ASN A 95 -2.98 -12.45 2.51
CA ASN A 95 -3.43 -13.79 2.85
C ASN A 95 -2.29 -14.52 3.57
N SER A 96 -2.34 -14.54 4.90
CA SER A 96 -1.27 -15.12 5.71
C SER A 96 -1.15 -16.64 5.56
N SER A 97 -2.22 -17.32 5.15
CA SER A 97 -2.19 -18.77 4.94
C SER A 97 -1.72 -19.16 3.53
N ASN A 98 -1.55 -18.20 2.63
CA ASN A 98 -1.13 -18.45 1.25
C ASN A 98 -0.15 -17.38 0.80
N LYS A 99 0.98 -17.26 1.49
CA LYS A 99 2.01 -16.28 1.18
C LYS A 99 2.73 -16.66 -0.11
N PRO A 100 3.09 -15.68 -0.96
CA PRO A 100 3.90 -15.98 -2.13
C PRO A 100 5.28 -16.52 -1.72
N ALA A 101 5.84 -17.41 -2.54
CA ALA A 101 7.14 -18.01 -2.26
C ALA A 101 8.28 -16.99 -2.30
N THR A 102 8.15 -15.95 -3.14
CA THR A 102 9.12 -14.88 -3.27
C THR A 102 8.41 -13.54 -3.32
N VAL A 103 9.10 -12.49 -2.91
CA VAL A 103 8.58 -11.12 -2.97
C VAL A 103 9.40 -10.31 -3.95
N PRO A 104 8.81 -9.25 -4.57
CA PRO A 104 9.55 -8.39 -5.49
C PRO A 104 10.73 -7.69 -4.80
N ALA A 105 11.74 -7.32 -5.60
CA ALA A 105 12.92 -6.61 -5.11
C ALA A 105 12.55 -5.29 -4.41
N GLU A 106 11.47 -4.66 -4.82
CA GLU A 106 10.96 -3.42 -4.22
C GLU A 106 10.64 -3.58 -2.73
N LEU A 107 10.39 -4.80 -2.26
CA LEU A 107 10.08 -5.09 -0.87
C LEU A 107 11.28 -5.59 -0.07
N LYS A 108 12.48 -5.58 -0.65
CA LYS A 108 13.68 -6.17 -0.05
C LYS A 108 13.97 -5.67 1.36
N HIS A 109 13.75 -4.37 1.62
CA HIS A 109 14.02 -3.76 2.92
C HIS A 109 12.75 -3.40 3.68
N VAL A 110 11.61 -3.95 3.27
CA VAL A 110 10.31 -3.68 3.89
C VAL A 110 9.92 -4.83 4.79
N LYS A 111 9.63 -4.52 6.06
CA LYS A 111 9.14 -5.53 7.00
C LYS A 111 7.70 -5.87 6.65
N ILE A 112 7.36 -7.16 6.61
CA ILE A 112 6.03 -7.64 6.27
C ILE A 112 5.47 -8.45 7.45
N LEU A 113 4.34 -8.00 7.98
CA LEU A 113 3.70 -8.61 9.15
C LEU A 113 2.48 -9.45 8.73
N ASN A 114 2.10 -10.39 9.60
CA ASN A 114 0.86 -11.13 9.40
C ASN A 114 -0.32 -10.21 9.71
N TRP A 115 -1.40 -10.40 8.95
CA TRP A 115 -2.64 -9.67 9.14
C TRP A 115 -3.70 -10.64 9.65
N THR A 116 -4.25 -10.35 10.83
CA THR A 116 -5.35 -11.13 11.43
C THR A 116 -6.66 -10.37 11.24
N TRP A 117 -7.59 -11.03 10.62
CA TRP A 117 -8.92 -10.46 10.35
C TRP A 117 -9.84 -10.61 11.56
#